data_8db3b5c6cdddb920aedc6d9883a336ab
#
_entry.id   8db3b5c6cdddb920aedc6d9883a336ab
#
_cell.length_a   1.000
_cell.length_b   1.000
_cell.length_c   1.000
_cell.angle_alpha   90.00
_cell.angle_beta   90.00
_cell.angle_gamma   90.00
#
_symmetry.space_group_name_H-M   'P 1'
#
loop_
_entity.id
_entity.type
_entity.pdbx_description
1 polymer ?
#
loop_
_entity_poly.entity_id
_entity_poly.type
_entity_poly.pdbx_seq_one_letter_code
_entity_poly.pdbx_strand_id
1 'polypeptide(L)'
;MISFKVLVVDDEEDFLETVVKRLEKRGLEAFGVLSGEAALEMLKERQIDVILLDIKMPGGIDGIETLREVKKIQPLAEVIFLTGHATLESSIEGMKLGAFDFLVKPVKMEELLPKLAEAFKRKNSHEQKIKSYKIQTLIRDPGRIFDLEKSNDMDD
;
A
#
# COMPACT_ATOMS: atom_id res chain seq x y z
N MET A 1 -11.47 -1.11 -18.67
CA MET A 1 -10.93 -0.15 -17.69
C MET A 1 -10.52 -0.90 -16.43
N ILE A 2 -9.26 -0.77 -16.02
CA ILE A 2 -8.77 -1.46 -14.83
C ILE A 2 -9.07 -0.61 -13.61
N SER A 3 -9.79 -1.16 -12.63
CA SER A 3 -10.00 -0.53 -11.33
C SER A 3 -9.22 -1.29 -10.26
N PHE A 4 -8.65 -0.58 -9.32
CA PHE A 4 -7.99 -1.16 -8.17
C PHE A 4 -8.28 -0.33 -6.92
N LYS A 5 -7.92 -0.85 -5.76
CA LYS A 5 -8.27 -0.26 -4.46
C LYS A 5 -7.11 0.54 -3.91
N VAL A 6 -7.38 1.79 -3.59
CA VAL A 6 -6.42 2.73 -3.02
C VAL A 6 -6.90 3.18 -1.64
N LEU A 7 -6.03 3.08 -0.65
CA LEU A 7 -6.26 3.64 0.68
C LEU A 7 -5.42 4.91 0.83
N VAL A 8 -6.05 6.02 1.18
CA VAL A 8 -5.37 7.29 1.46
C VAL A 8 -5.35 7.52 2.95
N VAL A 9 -4.17 7.72 3.52
CA VAL A 9 -3.94 7.91 4.95
C VAL A 9 -3.32 9.28 5.18
N ASP A 10 -4.08 10.20 5.75
CA ASP A 10 -3.64 11.58 5.98
C ASP A 10 -4.47 12.20 7.10
N ASP A 11 -3.84 12.91 8.03
CA ASP A 11 -4.53 13.54 9.15
C ASP A 11 -5.21 14.87 8.78
N GLU A 12 -4.92 15.41 7.59
CA GLU A 12 -5.59 16.59 7.05
C GLU A 12 -6.87 16.18 6.32
N GLU A 13 -8.00 16.37 6.97
CA GLU A 13 -9.31 15.91 6.48
C GLU A 13 -9.66 16.48 5.09
N ASP A 14 -9.43 17.78 4.86
CA ASP A 14 -9.75 18.42 3.58
C ASP A 14 -8.91 17.83 2.43
N PHE A 15 -7.63 17.64 2.67
CA PHE A 15 -6.73 16.99 1.70
C PHE A 15 -7.19 15.56 1.39
N LEU A 16 -7.49 14.80 2.43
CA LEU A 16 -7.96 13.42 2.32
C LEU A 16 -9.21 13.31 1.46
N GLU A 17 -10.24 14.10 1.77
CA GLU A 17 -11.48 14.10 1.01
C GLU A 17 -11.28 14.48 -0.45
N THR A 18 -10.45 15.49 -0.70
CA THR A 18 -10.15 15.95 -2.05
C THR A 18 -9.50 14.85 -2.89
N VAL A 19 -8.49 14.19 -2.34
CA VAL A 19 -7.76 13.13 -3.06
C VAL A 19 -8.69 11.93 -3.31
N VAL A 20 -9.42 11.49 -2.29
CA VAL A 20 -10.37 10.37 -2.42
C VAL A 20 -11.39 10.65 -3.53
N LYS A 21 -12.02 11.82 -3.53
CA LYS A 21 -13.00 12.20 -4.56
C LYS A 21 -12.40 12.23 -5.96
N ARG A 22 -11.19 12.75 -6.11
CA ARG A 22 -10.51 12.80 -7.41
C ARG A 22 -10.17 11.40 -7.94
N LEU A 23 -9.77 10.49 -7.06
CA LEU A 23 -9.49 9.11 -7.44
C LEU A 23 -10.78 8.38 -7.84
N GLU A 24 -11.86 8.58 -7.10
CA GLU A 24 -13.17 8.00 -7.44
C GLU A 24 -13.67 8.46 -8.81
N LYS A 25 -13.49 9.74 -9.12
CA LYS A 25 -13.84 10.28 -10.45
C LYS A 25 -13.06 9.64 -11.59
N ARG A 26 -11.90 9.09 -11.30
CA ARG A 26 -11.05 8.38 -12.28
C ARG A 26 -11.36 6.89 -12.34
N GLY A 27 -12.39 6.42 -11.65
CA GLY A 27 -12.84 5.03 -11.67
C GLY A 27 -12.12 4.10 -10.69
N LEU A 28 -11.31 4.63 -9.78
CA LEU A 28 -10.65 3.84 -8.75
C LEU A 28 -11.56 3.70 -7.51
N GLU A 29 -11.42 2.59 -6.80
CA GLU A 29 -12.06 2.44 -5.49
C GLU A 29 -11.14 3.07 -4.45
N ALA A 30 -11.53 4.21 -3.91
CA ALA A 30 -10.70 4.96 -2.97
C ALA A 30 -11.34 5.00 -1.58
N PHE A 31 -10.51 4.81 -0.57
CA PHE A 31 -10.90 4.86 0.84
C PHE A 31 -9.98 5.85 1.55
N GLY A 32 -10.49 6.55 2.55
CA GLY A 32 -9.71 7.51 3.30
C GLY A 32 -9.80 7.26 4.79
N VAL A 33 -8.67 7.34 5.49
CA VAL A 33 -8.59 7.28 6.95
C VAL A 33 -7.66 8.39 7.45
N LEU A 34 -7.84 8.81 8.70
CA LEU A 34 -7.17 9.97 9.28
C LEU A 34 -5.91 9.63 10.08
N SER A 35 -5.60 8.35 10.25
CA SER A 35 -4.47 7.92 11.08
C SER A 35 -3.88 6.59 10.61
N GLY A 36 -2.65 6.33 11.03
CA GLY A 36 -2.00 5.05 10.79
C GLY A 36 -2.73 3.90 11.47
N GLU A 37 -3.21 4.11 12.70
CA GLU A 37 -3.99 3.12 13.45
C GLU A 37 -5.27 2.73 12.70
N ALA A 38 -6.00 3.71 12.19
CA ALA A 38 -7.21 3.46 11.40
C ALA A 38 -6.90 2.72 10.10
N ALA A 39 -5.75 3.03 9.47
CA ALA A 39 -5.28 2.30 8.28
C ALA A 39 -5.05 0.82 8.59
N LEU A 40 -4.37 0.52 9.69
CA LEU A 40 -4.08 -0.86 10.07
C LEU A 40 -5.36 -1.66 10.38
N GLU A 41 -6.33 -1.04 11.03
CA GLU A 41 -7.63 -1.68 11.28
C GLU A 41 -8.35 -2.02 9.97
N MET A 42 -8.36 -1.09 9.02
CA MET A 42 -8.96 -1.34 7.70
C MET A 42 -8.27 -2.48 6.94
N LEU A 43 -6.94 -2.54 7.00
CA LEU A 43 -6.15 -3.57 6.31
C LEU A 43 -6.34 -4.98 6.87
N LYS A 44 -6.81 -5.12 8.09
CA LYS A 44 -7.17 -6.42 8.66
C LYS A 44 -8.44 -7.00 8.04
N GLU A 45 -9.31 -6.14 7.53
CA GLU A 45 -10.64 -6.54 7.03
C GLU A 45 -10.76 -6.43 5.51
N ARG A 46 -9.93 -5.61 4.86
CA ARG A 46 -10.08 -5.27 3.45
C ARG A 46 -8.75 -5.36 2.71
N GLN A 47 -8.75 -6.01 1.55
CA GLN A 47 -7.59 -6.04 0.66
C GLN A 47 -7.45 -4.69 -0.03
N ILE A 48 -6.25 -4.12 0.03
CA ILE A 48 -5.90 -2.85 -0.62
C ILE A 48 -4.71 -3.11 -1.56
N ASP A 49 -4.73 -2.49 -2.72
CA ASP A 49 -3.66 -2.65 -3.69
C ASP A 49 -2.53 -1.64 -3.47
N VAL A 50 -2.87 -0.36 -3.32
CA VAL A 50 -1.90 0.72 -3.13
C VAL A 50 -2.34 1.61 -1.99
N ILE A 51 -1.40 2.01 -1.16
CA ILE A 51 -1.63 2.89 0.00
C ILE A 51 -0.86 4.18 -0.22
N LEU A 52 -1.58 5.31 -0.19
CA LEU A 52 -1.00 6.64 -0.15
C LEU A 52 -0.90 7.05 1.31
N LEU A 53 0.29 7.28 1.81
CA LEU A 53 0.56 7.41 3.24
C LEU A 53 1.37 8.66 3.56
N ASP A 54 0.79 9.54 4.37
CA ASP A 54 1.52 10.70 4.90
C ASP A 54 2.60 10.24 5.88
N ILE A 55 3.78 10.82 5.78
CA ILE A 55 4.91 10.49 6.68
C ILE A 55 4.67 11.06 8.07
N LYS A 56 4.25 12.33 8.16
CA LYS A 56 4.06 13.02 9.43
C LYS A 56 2.61 13.03 9.86
N MET A 57 2.29 12.23 10.86
CA MET A 57 0.96 12.18 11.47
C MET A 57 1.12 12.30 12.98
N PRO A 58 1.05 13.53 13.54
CA PRO A 58 1.21 13.71 14.98
C PRO A 58 0.05 13.10 15.76
N GLY A 59 0.33 12.67 16.99
CA GLY A 59 -0.69 12.14 17.90
C GLY A 59 -0.90 10.63 17.87
N GLY A 60 -0.08 9.89 17.12
CA GLY A 60 -0.16 8.43 17.01
C GLY A 60 1.08 7.90 16.32
N ILE A 61 0.97 6.75 15.69
CA ILE A 61 2.07 6.21 14.88
C ILE A 61 2.26 7.07 13.62
N ASP A 62 3.51 7.28 13.23
CA ASP A 62 3.85 8.03 12.03
C ASP A 62 3.77 7.14 10.78
N GLY A 63 4.07 7.72 9.60
CA GLY A 63 4.02 7.00 8.34
C GLY A 63 5.04 5.87 8.25
N ILE A 64 6.23 6.03 8.82
CA ILE A 64 7.28 5.00 8.79
C ILE A 64 6.86 3.78 9.64
N GLU A 65 6.36 4.03 10.84
CA GLU A 65 5.84 2.97 11.70
C GLU A 65 4.63 2.27 11.07
N THR A 66 3.75 3.05 10.44
CA THR A 66 2.60 2.51 9.71
C THR A 66 3.05 1.60 8.56
N LEU A 67 4.04 2.01 7.78
CA LEU A 67 4.61 1.20 6.70
C LEU A 67 5.10 -0.15 7.21
N ARG A 68 5.82 -0.17 8.32
CA ARG A 68 6.33 -1.42 8.91
C ARG A 68 5.20 -2.39 9.23
N GLU A 69 4.13 -1.89 9.84
CA GLU A 69 2.97 -2.72 10.19
C GLU A 69 2.16 -3.15 8.97
N VAL A 70 2.01 -2.27 7.98
CA VAL A 70 1.36 -2.61 6.70
C VAL A 70 2.02 -3.81 6.04
N LYS A 71 3.36 -3.83 6.00
CA LYS A 71 4.13 -4.92 5.37
C LYS A 71 3.96 -6.25 6.09
N LYS A 72 3.60 -6.24 7.37
CA LYS A 72 3.27 -7.45 8.12
C LYS A 72 1.86 -7.96 7.79
N ILE A 73 0.89 -7.05 7.63
CA ILE A 73 -0.52 -7.41 7.42
C ILE A 73 -0.79 -7.74 5.94
N GLN A 74 -0.31 -6.90 5.03
CA GLN A 74 -0.46 -7.08 3.58
C GLN A 74 0.88 -6.84 2.88
N PRO A 75 1.76 -7.84 2.84
CA PRO A 75 3.13 -7.66 2.33
C PRO A 75 3.20 -7.25 0.85
N LEU A 76 2.19 -7.56 0.05
CA LEU A 76 2.17 -7.24 -1.37
C LEU A 76 1.56 -5.87 -1.67
N ALA A 77 0.82 -5.25 -0.73
CA ALA A 77 0.31 -3.90 -0.93
C ALA A 77 1.49 -2.93 -1.10
N GLU A 78 1.42 -2.08 -2.10
CA GLU A 78 2.46 -1.11 -2.37
C GLU A 78 2.16 0.21 -1.64
N VAL A 79 3.18 0.84 -1.08
CA VAL A 79 3.05 2.10 -0.35
C VAL A 79 3.77 3.22 -1.08
N ILE A 80 3.05 4.32 -1.32
CA ILE A 80 3.60 5.57 -1.83
C ILE A 80 3.45 6.62 -0.73
N PHE A 81 4.54 7.23 -0.31
CA PHE A 81 4.49 8.30 0.66
C PHE A 81 4.04 9.61 0.03
N LEU A 82 3.16 10.32 0.74
CA LEU A 82 2.81 11.72 0.45
C LEU A 82 3.38 12.58 1.57
N THR A 83 4.16 13.58 1.23
CA THR A 83 4.80 14.42 2.24
C THR A 83 4.75 15.89 1.87
N GLY A 84 4.38 16.74 2.84
CA GLY A 84 4.42 18.19 2.70
C GLY A 84 5.85 18.73 2.80
N HIS A 85 6.69 18.01 3.53
CA HIS A 85 8.10 18.34 3.69
C HIS A 85 8.90 17.06 3.55
N ALA A 86 9.42 16.81 2.34
CA ALA A 86 10.35 15.72 2.13
C ALA A 86 11.63 16.00 2.90
N THR A 87 11.79 15.41 4.07
CA THR A 87 13.13 15.24 4.58
C THR A 87 13.73 14.10 3.80
N LEU A 88 14.89 14.33 3.22
CA LEU A 88 15.61 13.32 2.45
C LEU A 88 15.82 12.05 3.28
N GLU A 89 16.11 12.19 4.56
CA GLU A 89 16.31 11.08 5.51
C GLU A 89 15.09 10.20 5.65
N SER A 90 13.89 10.78 5.86
CA SER A 90 12.64 10.03 5.98
C SER A 90 12.27 9.31 4.69
N SER A 91 12.51 9.94 3.54
CA SER A 91 12.27 9.34 2.24
C SER A 91 13.20 8.15 2.01
N ILE A 92 14.48 8.27 2.32
CA ILE A 92 15.47 7.18 2.22
C ILE A 92 15.08 6.02 3.14
N GLU A 93 14.72 6.32 4.40
CA GLU A 93 14.29 5.30 5.36
C GLU A 93 13.06 4.54 4.85
N GLY A 94 12.05 5.25 4.35
CA GLY A 94 10.86 4.65 3.78
C GLY A 94 11.17 3.75 2.60
N MET A 95 12.04 4.18 1.69
CA MET A 95 12.46 3.35 0.54
C MET A 95 13.19 2.09 0.98
N LYS A 96 14.06 2.18 1.99
CA LYS A 96 14.75 1.01 2.57
C LYS A 96 13.79 0.02 3.22
N LEU A 97 12.67 0.50 3.77
CA LEU A 97 11.65 -0.33 4.40
C LEU A 97 10.65 -0.91 3.40
N GLY A 98 10.80 -0.61 2.13
CA GLY A 98 10.01 -1.20 1.05
C GLY A 98 8.89 -0.33 0.49
N ALA A 99 8.90 0.99 0.74
CA ALA A 99 7.99 1.89 0.03
C ALA A 99 8.28 1.85 -1.46
N PHE A 100 7.22 1.96 -2.27
CA PHE A 100 7.37 1.99 -3.74
C PHE A 100 8.00 3.29 -4.20
N ASP A 101 7.52 4.42 -3.69
CA ASP A 101 8.00 5.75 -4.06
C ASP A 101 7.48 6.79 -3.06
N PHE A 102 7.79 8.05 -3.31
CA PHE A 102 7.24 9.18 -2.56
C PHE A 102 6.86 10.30 -3.52
N LEU A 103 5.90 11.12 -3.12
CA LEU A 103 5.47 12.34 -3.81
C LEU A 103 5.41 13.48 -2.83
N VAL A 104 5.78 14.67 -3.28
CA VAL A 104 5.75 15.89 -2.47
C VAL A 104 4.43 16.62 -2.69
N LYS A 105 3.78 17.03 -1.60
CA LYS A 105 2.57 17.87 -1.67
C LYS A 105 2.95 19.31 -2.11
N PRO A 106 2.11 19.99 -2.89
CA PRO A 106 0.79 19.59 -3.39
C PRO A 106 0.89 18.56 -4.52
N VAL A 107 0.02 17.55 -4.48
CA VAL A 107 0.04 16.45 -5.45
C VAL A 107 -0.86 16.76 -6.63
N LYS A 108 -0.29 16.66 -7.82
CA LYS A 108 -1.04 16.77 -9.07
C LYS A 108 -1.47 15.39 -9.54
N MET A 109 -2.68 15.28 -10.07
CA MET A 109 -3.18 14.00 -10.59
C MET A 109 -2.32 13.46 -11.71
N GLU A 110 -1.71 14.33 -12.54
CA GLU A 110 -0.80 13.95 -13.62
C GLU A 110 0.46 13.23 -13.11
N GLU A 111 0.88 13.49 -11.86
CA GLU A 111 2.01 12.82 -11.21
C GLU A 111 1.55 11.59 -10.42
N LEU A 112 0.41 11.69 -9.74
CA LEU A 112 -0.10 10.65 -8.88
C LEU A 112 -0.60 9.43 -9.64
N LEU A 113 -1.41 9.63 -10.68
CA LEU A 113 -2.05 8.53 -11.41
C LEU A 113 -1.03 7.57 -12.06
N PRO A 114 0.03 8.05 -12.74
CA PRO A 114 1.04 7.14 -13.26
C PRO A 114 1.75 6.31 -12.18
N LYS A 115 2.04 6.92 -11.03
CA LYS A 115 2.69 6.21 -9.92
C LYS A 115 1.78 5.17 -9.29
N LEU A 116 0.49 5.46 -9.15
CA LEU A 116 -0.50 4.47 -8.70
C LEU A 116 -0.57 3.29 -9.66
N ALA A 117 -0.60 3.58 -10.96
CA ALA A 117 -0.64 2.53 -11.99
C ALA A 117 0.62 1.66 -11.97
N GLU A 118 1.79 2.25 -11.83
CA GLU A 118 3.06 1.53 -11.72
C GLU A 118 3.11 0.67 -10.45
N ALA A 119 2.66 1.21 -9.31
CA ALA A 119 2.60 0.48 -8.06
C ALA A 119 1.65 -0.71 -8.14
N PHE A 120 0.46 -0.50 -8.72
CA PHE A 120 -0.50 -1.58 -8.94
C PHE A 120 0.08 -2.67 -9.86
N LYS A 121 0.74 -2.27 -10.93
CA LYS A 121 1.38 -3.21 -11.87
C LYS A 121 2.41 -4.07 -11.15
N ARG A 122 3.24 -3.48 -10.28
CA ARG A 122 4.23 -4.22 -9.49
C ARG A 122 3.57 -5.19 -8.51
N LYS A 123 2.54 -4.74 -7.79
CA LYS A 123 1.77 -5.59 -6.88
C LYS A 123 1.18 -6.79 -7.63
N ASN A 124 0.51 -6.53 -8.75
CA ASN A 124 -0.12 -7.56 -9.58
C ASN A 124 0.91 -8.56 -10.13
N SER A 125 2.06 -8.08 -10.58
CA SER A 125 3.17 -8.92 -11.05
C SER A 125 3.68 -9.86 -9.95
N HIS A 126 3.85 -9.37 -8.73
CA HIS A 126 4.27 -10.19 -7.59
C HIS A 126 3.23 -11.26 -7.24
N GLU A 127 1.95 -10.90 -7.25
CA GLU A 127 0.85 -11.87 -7.03
C GLU A 127 0.85 -12.97 -8.09
N GLN A 128 1.05 -12.63 -9.35
CA GLN A 128 1.09 -13.60 -10.45
C GLN A 128 2.27 -14.56 -10.32
N LYS A 129 3.43 -14.05 -9.92
CA LYS A 129 4.61 -14.90 -9.67
C LYS A 129 4.38 -15.89 -8.54
N ILE A 130 3.75 -15.46 -7.46
CA ILE A 130 3.43 -16.32 -6.31
C ILE A 130 2.43 -17.40 -6.73
N LYS A 131 1.37 -17.05 -7.44
CA LYS A 131 0.40 -18.01 -7.98
C LYS A 131 1.06 -19.03 -8.90
N SER A 132 1.90 -18.57 -9.81
CA SER A 132 2.62 -19.44 -10.74
C SER A 132 3.52 -20.42 -9.99
N TYR A 133 4.25 -19.96 -8.98
CA TYR A 133 5.08 -20.80 -8.14
C TYR A 133 4.27 -21.86 -7.40
N LYS A 134 3.14 -21.47 -6.81
CA LYS A 134 2.24 -22.41 -6.10
C LYS A 134 1.67 -23.47 -7.04
N ILE A 135 1.27 -23.08 -8.25
CA ILE A 135 0.76 -24.01 -9.27
C ILE A 135 1.85 -25.00 -9.67
N GLN A 136 3.07 -24.53 -9.93
CA GLN A 136 4.19 -25.40 -10.28
C GLN A 136 4.53 -26.36 -9.15
N THR A 137 4.50 -25.91 -7.90
CA THR A 137 4.72 -26.73 -6.72
C THR A 137 3.65 -27.81 -6.58
N LEU A 138 2.38 -27.46 -6.84
CA LEU A 138 1.27 -28.41 -6.82
C LEU A 138 1.45 -29.53 -7.85
N ILE A 139 2.00 -29.22 -9.01
CA ILE A 139 2.26 -30.19 -10.08
C ILE A 139 3.44 -31.10 -9.71
N ARG A 140 4.53 -30.54 -9.17
CA ARG A 140 5.78 -31.26 -8.87
C ARG A 140 5.75 -32.01 -7.56
N ASP A 141 5.16 -31.43 -6.52
CA ASP A 141 5.10 -31.96 -5.17
C ASP A 141 3.81 -31.51 -4.48
N PRO A 142 2.69 -32.21 -4.67
CA PRO A 142 1.40 -31.81 -4.14
C PRO A 142 1.34 -31.65 -2.62
N GLY A 143 2.17 -32.39 -1.87
CA GLY A 143 2.21 -32.31 -0.40
C GLY A 143 2.83 -31.02 0.12
N ARG A 144 3.73 -30.41 -0.64
CA ARG A 144 4.48 -29.21 -0.22
C ARG A 144 3.65 -27.94 -0.17
N ILE A 145 2.52 -27.89 -0.87
CA ILE A 145 1.69 -26.70 -0.92
C ILE A 145 1.06 -26.38 0.45
N PHE A 146 0.80 -27.40 1.27
CA PHE A 146 0.32 -27.25 2.65
C PHE A 146 1.37 -26.59 3.54
N ASP A 147 2.65 -26.88 3.34
CA ASP A 147 3.75 -26.27 4.10
C ASP A 147 3.91 -24.78 3.77
N LEU A 148 3.68 -24.38 2.51
CA LEU A 148 3.73 -23.00 2.07
C LEU A 148 2.57 -22.17 2.67
N GLU A 149 1.38 -22.73 2.75
CA GLU A 149 0.22 -22.07 3.35
C GLU A 149 0.39 -21.89 4.86
N LYS A 150 0.92 -22.89 5.54
CA LYS A 150 1.24 -22.81 6.98
C LYS A 150 2.29 -21.75 7.30
N SER A 151 3.29 -21.56 6.45
CA SER A 151 4.30 -20.53 6.67
C SER A 151 3.74 -19.11 6.54
N ASN A 152 2.74 -18.90 5.68
CA ASN A 152 2.05 -17.62 5.58
C ASN A 152 1.17 -17.31 6.80
N ASP A 153 0.58 -18.36 7.40
CA ASP A 153 -0.26 -18.20 8.59
C ASP A 153 0.56 -18.00 9.88
N MET A 154 1.84 -18.34 9.87
CA MET A 154 2.73 -18.20 11.03
C MET A 154 3.43 -16.85 11.10
N ASP A 155 3.39 -16.05 10.03
CA ASP A 155 3.95 -14.69 9.99
C ASP A 155 2.93 -13.61 10.43
N ASP A 156 1.74 -13.99 10.82
CA ASP A 156 0.69 -13.11 11.35
C ASP A 156 0.78 -12.97 12.88
#